data_ae46f84482381fd79eedf4e64393cfce
#
_entry.id   ae46f84482381fd79eedf4e64393cfce
#
_cell.length_a   1.000
_cell.length_b   1.000
_cell.length_c   1.000
_cell.angle_alpha   90.00
_cell.angle_beta   90.00
_cell.angle_gamma   90.00
#
_symmetry.space_group_name_H-M   'P 1'
#
loop_
_entity.id
_entity.type
_entity.pdbx_description
1 polymer ?
#
loop_
_entity_poly.entity_id
_entity_poly.type
_entity_poly.pdbx_seq_one_letter_code
_entity_poly.pdbx_strand_id
1 'polypeptide(L)'
;MTTDRPRVRTWRRTLRALALTGRARVAHPGAPGPLDGVGPDGKALPAPGPHTAALREDRGPLLPERLLRPRQGRLGDCWVMASMLAIHETAPERLRRLLTEEADGIVAVRLPGASAPIRVDRRFPVDDRGAFQYGRRDGANPGWVGVLEKAIALHVAGDYAFLQRGFARFGLELLLGERVRSQLRMPSAAQITTWRAEGRAIAASTHPLSPLVPTSAGPLPPSHVFAVVGADVRTGHVHLRNPVRPAELLVLDARRFRRGFLSVDVTGPLR
;
A
#
# COMPACT_ATOMS: atom_id res chain seq x y z
N MET A 1 -18.30 -19.02 25.40
CA MET A 1 -17.58 -18.74 24.11
C MET A 1 -17.30 -17.26 24.05
N THR A 2 -16.13 -16.84 24.52
CA THR A 2 -15.67 -15.45 24.54
C THR A 2 -14.96 -15.18 23.22
N THR A 3 -15.57 -14.36 22.37
CA THR A 3 -14.98 -13.91 21.11
C THR A 3 -13.87 -12.90 21.42
N ASP A 4 -12.63 -13.34 21.36
CA ASP A 4 -11.43 -12.49 21.46
C ASP A 4 -11.37 -11.57 20.21
N ARG A 5 -11.88 -10.35 20.36
CA ARG A 5 -11.76 -9.30 19.34
C ARG A 5 -10.29 -8.86 19.28
N PRO A 6 -9.60 -8.99 18.15
CA PRO A 6 -8.19 -8.63 18.05
C PRO A 6 -7.98 -7.16 18.40
N ARG A 7 -6.99 -6.90 19.21
CA ARG A 7 -6.58 -5.58 19.72
C ARG A 7 -6.06 -4.66 18.62
N VAL A 8 -6.92 -4.19 17.75
CA VAL A 8 -6.66 -3.13 16.75
C VAL A 8 -6.20 -1.81 17.42
N ARG A 9 -6.50 -1.65 18.74
CA ARG A 9 -6.09 -0.46 19.52
C ARG A 9 -4.58 -0.39 19.79
N THR A 10 -3.82 -1.49 19.73
CA THR A 10 -2.41 -1.50 20.14
C THR A 10 -1.47 -0.95 19.07
N TRP A 11 -1.73 -1.24 17.80
CA TRP A 11 -0.86 -0.74 16.72
C TRP A 11 -1.08 0.75 16.41
N ARG A 12 -2.29 1.29 16.62
CA ARG A 12 -2.52 2.76 16.56
C ARG A 12 -1.64 3.52 17.55
N ARG A 13 -1.42 2.96 18.75
CA ARG A 13 -0.49 3.52 19.74
C ARG A 13 0.96 3.39 19.28
N THR A 14 1.34 2.26 18.71
CA THR A 14 2.72 2.02 18.23
C THR A 14 3.06 2.90 17.03
N LEU A 15 2.17 3.05 16.05
CA LEU A 15 2.36 3.96 14.93
C LEU A 15 2.37 5.43 15.36
N ARG A 16 1.51 5.82 16.32
CA ARG A 16 1.56 7.18 16.90
C ARG A 16 2.85 7.42 17.69
N ALA A 17 3.35 6.44 18.43
CA ALA A 17 4.63 6.55 19.15
C ALA A 17 5.81 6.71 18.19
N LEU A 18 5.86 5.93 17.10
CA LEU A 18 6.87 6.08 16.04
C LEU A 18 6.78 7.44 15.31
N ALA A 19 5.57 7.98 15.16
CA ALA A 19 5.36 9.31 14.59
C ALA A 19 5.80 10.45 15.53
N LEU A 20 5.68 10.26 16.85
CA LEU A 20 6.04 11.28 17.85
C LEU A 20 7.56 11.42 18.02
N THR A 21 8.33 10.36 17.82
CA THR A 21 9.81 10.39 17.87
C THR A 21 10.47 10.99 16.63
N GLY A 22 9.72 11.21 15.54
CA GLY A 22 10.20 11.80 14.28
C GLY A 22 9.75 13.24 14.03
N ARG A 23 9.08 13.91 14.95
CA ARG A 23 8.62 15.29 14.81
C ARG A 23 9.71 16.33 15.09
N ALA A 24 10.73 16.38 14.24
CA ALA A 24 11.27 17.67 13.87
C ALA A 24 10.37 18.19 12.72
N ARG A 25 9.46 19.11 13.01
CA ARG A 25 8.77 19.92 12.00
C ARG A 25 9.82 20.74 11.28
N VAL A 26 10.38 20.23 10.20
CA VAL A 26 10.97 21.07 9.19
C VAL A 26 9.78 21.67 8.44
N ALA A 27 9.41 22.89 8.84
CA ALA A 27 8.52 23.72 8.05
C ALA A 27 9.22 23.93 6.71
N HIS A 28 8.76 23.29 5.64
CA HIS A 28 9.15 23.65 4.29
C HIS A 28 8.45 24.97 3.97
N PRO A 29 9.21 26.07 3.70
CA PRO A 29 8.62 27.29 3.22
C PRO A 29 8.02 27.02 1.83
N GLY A 30 6.71 27.19 1.69
CA GLY A 30 5.98 27.00 0.43
C GLY A 30 5.04 25.78 0.37
N ALA A 31 4.77 25.11 1.48
CA ALA A 31 3.63 24.18 1.53
C ALA A 31 2.34 25.00 1.29
N PRO A 32 1.50 24.65 0.30
CA PRO A 32 0.18 25.25 0.20
C PRO A 32 -0.51 25.08 1.55
N GLY A 33 -1.16 26.13 2.05
CA GLY A 33 -1.99 26.07 3.24
C GLY A 33 -3.03 24.95 3.11
N PRO A 34 -3.74 24.58 4.19
CA PRO A 34 -4.75 23.55 4.13
C PRO A 34 -5.66 23.90 2.94
N LEU A 35 -5.74 22.99 1.96
CA LEU A 35 -6.76 23.06 0.94
C LEU A 35 -8.07 22.87 1.71
N ASP A 36 -8.76 23.97 2.01
CA ASP A 36 -9.98 24.01 2.81
C ASP A 36 -11.05 23.15 2.15
N GLY A 37 -11.05 21.88 2.45
CA GLY A 37 -11.98 20.90 1.98
C GLY A 37 -12.50 20.09 3.15
N VAL A 38 -13.79 20.19 3.37
CA VAL A 38 -14.52 19.29 4.26
C VAL A 38 -14.91 18.07 3.43
N GLY A 39 -14.57 16.89 3.91
CA GLY A 39 -15.00 15.63 3.29
C GLY A 39 -16.49 15.39 3.52
N PRO A 40 -17.07 14.37 2.87
CA PRO A 40 -18.51 14.09 2.90
C PRO A 40 -19.07 13.82 4.32
N ASP A 41 -18.23 13.46 5.27
CA ASP A 41 -18.61 13.26 6.68
C ASP A 41 -18.37 14.51 7.55
N GLY A 42 -18.20 15.70 6.97
CA GLY A 42 -17.88 16.91 7.71
C GLY A 42 -16.46 16.91 8.33
N LYS A 43 -15.64 15.92 8.04
CA LYS A 43 -14.27 15.82 8.51
C LYS A 43 -13.31 16.49 7.51
N ALA A 44 -12.24 17.09 8.03
CA ALA A 44 -11.19 17.63 7.19
C ALA A 44 -10.65 16.54 6.23
N LEU A 45 -10.43 16.92 4.97
CA LEU A 45 -9.72 16.07 4.02
C LEU A 45 -8.30 15.79 4.54
N PRO A 46 -7.68 14.65 4.16
CA PRO A 46 -6.31 14.40 4.57
C PRO A 46 -5.43 15.55 4.06
N ALA A 47 -4.57 16.06 4.93
CA ALA A 47 -3.64 17.11 4.56
C ALA A 47 -2.87 16.67 3.30
N PRO A 48 -2.81 17.52 2.25
CA PRO A 48 -2.10 17.18 1.03
C PRO A 48 -0.63 16.96 1.36
N GLY A 49 -0.08 15.89 0.80
CA GLY A 49 1.34 15.60 0.94
C GLY A 49 2.21 16.54 0.08
N PRO A 50 3.53 16.35 0.09
CA PRO A 50 4.46 17.16 -0.67
C PRO A 50 4.13 17.13 -2.18
N HIS A 51 4.48 18.20 -2.88
CA HIS A 51 4.30 18.38 -4.34
C HIS A 51 2.84 18.48 -4.82
N THR A 52 1.89 18.79 -3.94
CA THR A 52 0.50 19.03 -4.32
C THR A 52 0.29 20.50 -4.70
N ALA A 53 -0.14 20.77 -5.93
CA ALA A 53 -0.53 22.12 -6.37
C ALA A 53 -2.04 22.35 -6.24
N ALA A 54 -2.85 21.31 -6.48
CA ALA A 54 -4.30 21.37 -6.43
C ALA A 54 -4.93 19.98 -6.19
N LEU A 55 -6.24 19.93 -6.05
CA LEU A 55 -7.04 18.70 -6.11
C LEU A 55 -7.78 18.64 -7.44
N ARG A 56 -7.79 17.48 -8.07
CA ARG A 56 -8.54 17.20 -9.30
C ARG A 56 -9.42 15.97 -9.12
N GLU A 57 -10.62 16.05 -9.65
CA GLU A 57 -11.56 14.94 -9.66
C GLU A 57 -11.14 13.84 -10.65
N ASP A 58 -11.17 12.59 -10.21
CA ASP A 58 -11.09 11.42 -11.08
C ASP A 58 -12.49 11.00 -11.51
N ARG A 59 -12.81 11.20 -12.78
CA ARG A 59 -14.08 10.84 -13.41
C ARG A 59 -14.06 9.47 -14.10
N GLY A 60 -12.94 8.74 -14.02
CA GLY A 60 -12.85 7.40 -14.58
C GLY A 60 -13.68 6.38 -13.77
N PRO A 61 -13.87 5.15 -14.26
CA PRO A 61 -14.56 4.11 -13.51
C PRO A 61 -13.80 3.78 -12.22
N LEU A 62 -14.55 3.74 -11.10
CA LEU A 62 -13.96 3.37 -9.81
C LEU A 62 -13.51 1.90 -9.82
N LEU A 63 -14.42 1.02 -10.14
CA LEU A 63 -14.27 -0.43 -10.12
C LEU A 63 -14.52 -0.99 -11.53
N PRO A 64 -13.53 -0.99 -12.42
CA PRO A 64 -13.67 -1.64 -13.72
C PRO A 64 -13.93 -3.15 -13.53
N GLU A 65 -14.49 -3.81 -14.54
CA GLU A 65 -14.76 -5.25 -14.52
C GLU A 65 -13.55 -6.05 -14.06
N ARG A 66 -12.37 -5.74 -14.62
CA ARG A 66 -11.09 -6.24 -14.16
C ARG A 66 -10.33 -5.13 -13.42
N LEU A 67 -10.02 -5.34 -12.15
CA LEU A 67 -9.17 -4.40 -11.41
C LEU A 67 -7.77 -4.34 -12.06
N LEU A 68 -7.34 -3.13 -12.38
CA LEU A 68 -5.97 -2.88 -12.81
C LEU A 68 -5.04 -2.84 -11.60
N ARG A 69 -3.77 -3.21 -11.79
CA ARG A 69 -2.78 -3.24 -10.73
C ARG A 69 -2.63 -1.88 -10.04
N PRO A 70 -2.46 -1.86 -8.71
CA PRO A 70 -2.10 -0.64 -8.01
C PRO A 70 -0.67 -0.23 -8.40
N ARG A 71 -0.52 1.07 -8.67
CA ARG A 71 0.76 1.70 -8.98
C ARG A 71 1.05 2.82 -7.99
N GLN A 72 2.22 2.78 -7.39
CA GLN A 72 2.71 3.84 -6.50
C GLN A 72 2.99 5.12 -7.28
N GLY A 73 2.58 6.25 -6.70
CA GLY A 73 2.94 7.57 -7.18
C GLY A 73 4.21 8.12 -6.52
N ARG A 74 4.21 9.42 -6.25
CA ARG A 74 5.35 10.13 -5.63
C ARG A 74 5.39 10.02 -4.10
N LEU A 75 4.33 9.49 -3.48
CA LEU A 75 4.32 9.26 -2.04
C LEU A 75 5.18 8.06 -1.68
N GLY A 76 5.95 8.14 -0.60
CA GLY A 76 6.82 7.06 -0.13
C GLY A 76 6.06 5.97 0.65
N ASP A 77 4.89 5.58 0.19
CA ASP A 77 3.96 4.63 0.81
C ASP A 77 4.04 3.22 0.22
N CYS A 78 5.23 2.82 -0.22
CA CYS A 78 5.47 1.50 -0.83
C CYS A 78 4.87 0.33 -0.03
N TRP A 79 4.81 0.44 1.30
CA TRP A 79 4.23 -0.56 2.18
C TRP A 79 2.71 -0.74 1.99
N VAL A 80 1.97 0.35 1.70
CA VAL A 80 0.54 0.31 1.36
C VAL A 80 0.36 -0.23 -0.05
N MET A 81 1.09 0.33 -1.02
CA MET A 81 0.97 -0.02 -2.43
C MET A 81 1.38 -1.47 -2.72
N ALA A 82 2.47 -1.95 -2.13
CA ALA A 82 2.89 -3.34 -2.29
C ALA A 82 1.92 -4.31 -1.59
N SER A 83 1.30 -3.91 -0.48
CA SER A 83 0.26 -4.71 0.18
C SER A 83 -0.99 -4.82 -0.70
N MET A 84 -1.46 -3.71 -1.28
CA MET A 84 -2.54 -3.73 -2.28
C MET A 84 -2.17 -4.61 -3.47
N LEU A 85 -0.93 -4.50 -3.98
CA LEU A 85 -0.46 -5.28 -5.12
C LEU A 85 -0.39 -6.78 -4.79
N ALA A 86 0.11 -7.16 -3.62
CA ALA A 86 0.15 -8.55 -3.18
C ALA A 86 -1.24 -9.16 -3.05
N ILE A 87 -2.20 -8.42 -2.49
CA ILE A 87 -3.61 -8.85 -2.40
C ILE A 87 -4.22 -8.92 -3.81
N HIS A 88 -3.99 -7.92 -4.66
CA HIS A 88 -4.48 -7.89 -6.04
C HIS A 88 -4.02 -9.12 -6.85
N GLU A 89 -2.75 -9.52 -6.74
CA GLU A 89 -2.20 -10.68 -7.45
C GLU A 89 -2.66 -12.03 -6.85
N THR A 90 -3.40 -12.01 -5.75
CA THR A 90 -3.83 -13.22 -5.03
C THR A 90 -5.36 -13.37 -5.00
N ALA A 91 -6.05 -12.31 -4.55
CA ALA A 91 -7.49 -12.29 -4.31
C ALA A 91 -8.02 -10.85 -4.52
N PRO A 92 -8.09 -10.34 -5.76
CA PRO A 92 -8.48 -8.96 -6.06
C PRO A 92 -9.87 -8.59 -5.51
N GLU A 93 -10.76 -9.55 -5.40
CA GLU A 93 -12.10 -9.34 -4.85
C GLU A 93 -12.11 -8.94 -3.37
N ARG A 94 -11.05 -9.25 -2.62
CA ARG A 94 -10.89 -8.77 -1.23
C ARG A 94 -10.74 -7.23 -1.21
N LEU A 95 -10.06 -6.65 -2.19
CA LEU A 95 -9.93 -5.20 -2.33
C LEU A 95 -11.24 -4.57 -2.82
N ARG A 96 -11.90 -5.20 -3.79
CA ARG A 96 -13.19 -4.74 -4.33
C ARG A 96 -14.24 -4.60 -3.23
N ARG A 97 -14.34 -5.58 -2.33
CA ARG A 97 -15.31 -5.59 -1.21
C ARG A 97 -15.10 -4.48 -0.18
N LEU A 98 -13.94 -3.83 -0.16
CA LEU A 98 -13.70 -2.69 0.72
C LEU A 98 -14.41 -1.42 0.25
N LEU A 99 -14.88 -1.38 -1.00
CA LEU A 99 -15.35 -0.19 -1.69
C LEU A 99 -16.82 -0.31 -2.04
N THR A 100 -17.59 0.71 -1.71
CA THR A 100 -18.98 0.88 -2.14
C THR A 100 -19.14 2.28 -2.70
N GLU A 101 -19.51 2.39 -3.97
CA GLU A 101 -19.81 3.68 -4.60
C GLU A 101 -21.18 4.15 -4.10
N GLU A 102 -21.24 5.37 -3.59
CA GLU A 102 -22.46 6.05 -3.14
C GLU A 102 -22.82 7.16 -4.14
N ALA A 103 -23.91 7.88 -3.88
CA ALA A 103 -24.30 9.03 -4.67
C ALA A 103 -23.22 10.14 -4.65
N ASP A 104 -23.29 11.06 -5.61
CA ASP A 104 -22.46 12.27 -5.68
C ASP A 104 -20.95 12.03 -5.74
N GLY A 105 -20.53 10.89 -6.29
CA GLY A 105 -19.12 10.53 -6.44
C GLY A 105 -18.40 10.21 -5.13
N ILE A 106 -19.16 9.99 -4.06
CA ILE A 106 -18.65 9.54 -2.77
C ILE A 106 -18.40 8.04 -2.80
N VAL A 107 -17.35 7.61 -2.14
CA VAL A 107 -17.02 6.20 -1.95
C VAL A 107 -16.91 5.88 -0.47
N ALA A 108 -17.72 4.94 -0.01
CA ALA A 108 -17.59 4.38 1.32
C ALA A 108 -16.53 3.27 1.33
N VAL A 109 -15.49 3.45 2.13
CA VAL A 109 -14.39 2.48 2.30
C VAL A 109 -14.51 1.79 3.65
N ARG A 110 -14.72 0.49 3.64
CA ARG A 110 -14.85 -0.33 4.84
C ARG A 110 -13.52 -1.02 5.19
N LEU A 111 -12.65 -0.31 5.88
CA LEU A 111 -11.43 -0.93 6.42
C LEU A 111 -11.78 -1.80 7.63
N PRO A 112 -11.25 -3.03 7.74
CA PRO A 112 -11.60 -3.98 8.81
C PRO A 112 -11.39 -3.46 10.24
N GLY A 113 -10.46 -2.54 10.43
CA GLY A 113 -10.17 -1.93 11.74
C GLY A 113 -10.92 -0.63 12.04
N ALA A 114 -11.75 -0.15 11.11
CA ALA A 114 -12.53 1.05 11.29
C ALA A 114 -13.87 0.76 11.98
N SER A 115 -14.31 1.66 12.87
CA SER A 115 -15.61 1.53 13.57
C SER A 115 -16.81 1.76 12.64
N ALA A 116 -16.61 2.54 11.56
CA ALA A 116 -17.59 2.84 10.53
C ALA A 116 -16.90 2.97 9.18
N PRO A 117 -17.63 2.88 8.06
CA PRO A 117 -17.08 3.17 6.75
C PRO A 117 -16.49 4.58 6.70
N ILE A 118 -15.38 4.72 5.99
CA ILE A 118 -14.72 6.01 5.77
C ILE A 118 -15.19 6.52 4.43
N ARG A 119 -15.92 7.63 4.43
CA ARG A 119 -16.41 8.25 3.21
C ARG A 119 -15.38 9.20 2.65
N VAL A 120 -15.07 9.03 1.38
CA VAL A 120 -14.11 9.87 0.65
C VAL A 120 -14.70 10.29 -0.68
N ASP A 121 -14.40 11.51 -1.09
CA ASP A 121 -14.65 11.98 -2.45
C ASP A 121 -13.55 11.48 -3.40
N ARG A 122 -13.74 11.70 -4.69
CA ARG A 122 -12.81 11.29 -5.75
C ARG A 122 -11.90 12.42 -6.23
N ARG A 123 -11.62 13.42 -5.37
CA ARG A 123 -10.66 14.49 -5.63
C ARG A 123 -9.30 14.09 -5.07
N PHE A 124 -8.28 14.11 -5.90
CA PHE A 124 -6.92 13.65 -5.55
C PHE A 124 -5.87 14.70 -5.88
N PRO A 125 -4.74 14.69 -5.14
CA PRO A 125 -3.64 15.60 -5.34
C PRO A 125 -3.06 15.52 -6.76
N VAL A 126 -2.86 16.68 -7.37
CA VAL A 126 -2.18 16.85 -8.65
C VAL A 126 -1.03 17.84 -8.54
N ASP A 127 -0.06 17.74 -9.46
CA ASP A 127 1.00 18.72 -9.61
C ASP A 127 0.53 19.95 -10.41
N ASP A 128 1.44 20.87 -10.66
CA ASP A 128 1.26 22.10 -11.45
C ASP A 128 0.84 21.84 -12.91
N ARG A 129 1.08 20.64 -13.43
CA ARG A 129 0.65 20.18 -14.76
C ARG A 129 -0.68 19.44 -14.74
N GLY A 130 -1.30 19.31 -13.57
CA GLY A 130 -2.54 18.58 -13.38
C GLY A 130 -2.38 17.05 -13.39
N ALA A 131 -1.17 16.51 -13.27
CA ALA A 131 -0.96 15.07 -13.20
C ALA A 131 -1.17 14.55 -11.77
N PHE A 132 -1.92 13.46 -11.62
CA PHE A 132 -2.14 12.82 -10.32
C PHE A 132 -0.82 12.36 -9.68
N GLN A 133 -0.62 12.70 -8.42
CA GLN A 133 0.67 12.56 -7.76
C GLN A 133 0.85 11.24 -7.03
N TYR A 134 -0.22 10.67 -6.48
CA TYR A 134 -0.15 9.55 -5.54
C TYR A 134 -0.62 8.24 -6.17
N GLY A 135 -1.11 7.33 -5.35
CA GLY A 135 -1.54 6.02 -5.77
C GLY A 135 -2.57 6.05 -6.89
N ARG A 136 -2.36 5.20 -7.89
CA ARG A 136 -3.22 5.08 -9.05
C ARG A 136 -3.27 3.63 -9.53
N ARG A 137 -4.29 3.27 -10.25
CA ARG A 137 -4.30 2.01 -10.99
C ARG A 137 -3.26 2.06 -12.12
N ASP A 138 -2.79 0.93 -12.55
CA ASP A 138 -1.87 0.85 -13.68
C ASP A 138 -2.50 1.60 -14.88
N GLY A 139 -1.85 2.70 -15.29
CA GLY A 139 -2.43 3.75 -16.13
C GLY A 139 -2.34 5.12 -15.44
N ALA A 140 -3.20 6.06 -15.82
CA ALA A 140 -3.10 7.46 -15.42
C ALA A 140 -3.96 7.85 -14.20
N ASN A 141 -5.10 7.19 -14.00
CA ASN A 141 -6.12 7.63 -13.04
C ASN A 141 -6.00 6.95 -11.67
N PRO A 142 -6.33 7.64 -10.57
CA PRO A 142 -6.34 7.08 -9.23
C PRO A 142 -7.28 5.87 -9.07
N GLY A 143 -8.55 6.02 -9.46
CA GLY A 143 -9.56 4.96 -9.33
C GLY A 143 -9.63 4.40 -7.91
N TRP A 144 -9.86 3.10 -7.80
CA TRP A 144 -9.97 2.37 -6.55
C TRP A 144 -8.70 2.48 -5.67
N VAL A 145 -7.52 2.61 -6.28
CA VAL A 145 -6.24 2.70 -5.58
C VAL A 145 -6.14 4.01 -4.81
N GLY A 146 -6.39 5.14 -5.50
CA GLY A 146 -6.37 6.45 -4.86
C GLY A 146 -7.42 6.59 -3.77
N VAL A 147 -8.60 5.99 -3.96
CA VAL A 147 -9.67 5.95 -2.93
C VAL A 147 -9.20 5.20 -1.69
N LEU A 148 -8.61 4.00 -1.83
CA LEU A 148 -8.09 3.24 -0.70
C LEU A 148 -6.94 3.98 -0.01
N GLU A 149 -6.00 4.54 -0.75
CA GLU A 149 -4.88 5.32 -0.20
C GLU A 149 -5.40 6.51 0.60
N LYS A 150 -6.37 7.27 0.07
CA LYS A 150 -6.99 8.42 0.75
C LYS A 150 -7.70 8.00 2.03
N ALA A 151 -8.49 6.93 1.98
CA ALA A 151 -9.19 6.41 3.15
C ALA A 151 -8.20 5.91 4.23
N ILE A 152 -7.10 5.27 3.82
CA ILE A 152 -6.04 4.84 4.74
C ILE A 152 -5.35 6.05 5.38
N ALA A 153 -5.04 7.10 4.61
CA ALA A 153 -4.46 8.32 5.14
C ALA A 153 -5.37 8.94 6.21
N LEU A 154 -6.68 9.07 5.93
CA LEU A 154 -7.66 9.55 6.89
C LEU A 154 -7.76 8.66 8.14
N HIS A 155 -7.80 7.34 7.95
CA HIS A 155 -7.96 6.39 9.04
C HIS A 155 -6.78 6.39 9.99
N VAL A 156 -5.56 6.47 9.46
CA VAL A 156 -4.34 6.31 10.25
C VAL A 156 -3.95 7.63 10.95
N ALA A 157 -3.96 8.75 10.26
CA ALA A 157 -3.41 9.99 10.80
C ALA A 157 -4.08 11.29 10.31
N GLY A 158 -4.97 11.23 9.33
CA GLY A 158 -5.53 12.43 8.70
C GLY A 158 -4.55 13.16 7.79
N ASP A 159 -3.45 12.50 7.37
CA ASP A 159 -2.38 13.10 6.59
C ASP A 159 -1.73 12.07 5.65
N TYR A 160 -1.58 12.42 4.37
CA TYR A 160 -0.85 11.61 3.40
C TYR A 160 0.63 11.48 3.75
N ALA A 161 1.25 12.53 4.29
CA ALA A 161 2.67 12.50 4.62
C ALA A 161 3.00 11.42 5.66
N PHE A 162 2.04 11.05 6.51
CA PHE A 162 2.20 9.98 7.48
C PHE A 162 2.39 8.61 6.84
N LEU A 163 1.88 8.39 5.62
CA LEU A 163 2.03 7.12 4.91
C LEU A 163 3.44 6.89 4.36
N GLN A 164 4.32 7.89 4.35
CA GLN A 164 5.66 7.78 3.76
C GLN A 164 6.60 6.79 4.46
N ARG A 165 6.21 6.24 5.60
CA ARG A 165 7.03 5.25 6.33
C ARG A 165 6.12 4.21 6.97
N GLY A 166 6.41 2.94 6.72
CA GLY A 166 5.66 1.84 7.30
C GLY A 166 6.22 0.49 6.89
N PHE A 167 5.65 -0.56 7.45
CA PHE A 167 6.03 -1.94 7.18
C PHE A 167 4.90 -2.64 6.43
N ALA A 168 5.24 -3.52 5.48
CA ALA A 168 4.27 -4.26 4.68
C ALA A 168 3.26 -5.03 5.52
N ARG A 169 3.70 -5.60 6.65
CA ARG A 169 2.82 -6.25 7.62
C ARG A 169 1.61 -5.39 7.98
N PHE A 170 1.83 -4.11 8.31
CA PHE A 170 0.73 -3.22 8.71
C PHE A 170 -0.23 -2.92 7.54
N GLY A 171 0.31 -2.79 6.33
CA GLY A 171 -0.53 -2.60 5.14
C GLY A 171 -1.43 -3.81 4.86
N LEU A 172 -0.90 -5.01 4.97
CA LEU A 172 -1.66 -6.24 4.81
C LEU A 172 -2.70 -6.40 5.94
N GLU A 173 -2.32 -6.19 7.21
CA GLU A 173 -3.23 -6.27 8.36
C GLU A 173 -4.34 -5.21 8.28
N LEU A 174 -4.04 -4.00 7.80
CA LEU A 174 -4.98 -2.92 7.65
C LEU A 174 -6.07 -3.23 6.60
N LEU A 175 -5.65 -3.80 5.47
CA LEU A 175 -6.55 -4.12 4.35
C LEU A 175 -7.35 -5.41 4.58
N LEU A 176 -6.84 -6.35 5.37
CA LEU A 176 -7.44 -7.68 5.53
C LEU A 176 -8.11 -7.89 6.89
N GLY A 177 -7.71 -7.14 7.93
CA GLY A 177 -8.17 -7.34 9.30
C GLY A 177 -7.62 -8.59 9.97
N GLU A 178 -6.69 -9.27 9.34
CA GLU A 178 -6.12 -10.55 9.78
C GLU A 178 -4.67 -10.37 10.21
N ARG A 179 -4.20 -11.22 11.12
CA ARG A 179 -2.79 -11.22 11.53
C ARG A 179 -1.90 -11.68 10.39
N VAL A 180 -0.81 -10.97 10.18
CA VAL A 180 0.20 -11.28 9.18
C VAL A 180 1.47 -11.80 9.85
N ARG A 181 2.02 -12.89 9.32
CA ARG A 181 3.25 -13.49 9.80
C ARG A 181 4.45 -12.83 9.13
N SER A 182 5.32 -12.22 9.92
CA SER A 182 6.60 -11.68 9.46
C SER A 182 7.73 -12.68 9.69
N GLN A 183 8.62 -12.82 8.72
CA GLN A 183 9.81 -13.66 8.79
C GLN A 183 11.04 -12.86 8.39
N LEU A 184 12.11 -12.96 9.19
CA LEU A 184 13.42 -12.38 8.89
C LEU A 184 14.30 -13.36 8.11
N ARG A 185 14.01 -14.66 8.20
CA ARG A 185 14.66 -15.67 7.37
C ARG A 185 13.95 -15.76 6.03
N MET A 186 14.67 -15.52 4.96
CA MET A 186 14.09 -15.57 3.61
C MET A 186 13.61 -16.98 3.28
N PRO A 187 12.33 -17.11 2.81
CA PRO A 187 11.76 -18.38 2.41
C PRO A 187 12.45 -18.95 1.17
N SER A 188 12.42 -20.27 1.02
CA SER A 188 12.84 -20.92 -0.22
C SER A 188 11.80 -20.72 -1.34
N ALA A 189 12.21 -20.95 -2.59
CA ALA A 189 11.28 -20.94 -3.73
C ALA A 189 10.13 -21.92 -3.53
N ALA A 190 10.41 -23.13 -3.01
CA ALA A 190 9.39 -24.13 -2.71
C ALA A 190 8.37 -23.61 -1.68
N GLN A 191 8.82 -22.96 -0.61
CA GLN A 191 7.94 -22.41 0.39
C GLN A 191 7.06 -21.26 -0.16
N ILE A 192 7.61 -20.38 -0.99
CA ILE A 192 6.85 -19.32 -1.69
C ILE A 192 5.79 -19.95 -2.60
N THR A 193 6.15 -20.96 -3.38
CA THR A 193 5.23 -21.68 -4.28
C THR A 193 4.08 -22.30 -3.50
N THR A 194 4.37 -22.97 -2.37
CA THR A 194 3.32 -23.52 -1.48
C THR A 194 2.37 -22.42 -0.98
N TRP A 195 2.89 -21.32 -0.45
CA TRP A 195 2.05 -20.21 0.02
C TRP A 195 1.19 -19.59 -1.08
N ARG A 196 1.75 -19.47 -2.29
CA ARG A 196 0.98 -18.96 -3.44
C ARG A 196 -0.13 -19.94 -3.85
N ALA A 197 0.13 -21.22 -3.85
CA ALA A 197 -0.88 -22.26 -4.11
C ALA A 197 -2.00 -22.27 -3.06
N GLU A 198 -1.66 -21.98 -1.79
CA GLU A 198 -2.62 -21.82 -0.70
C GLU A 198 -3.41 -20.49 -0.79
N GLY A 199 -3.13 -19.63 -1.77
CA GLY A 199 -3.83 -18.35 -1.92
C GLY A 199 -3.40 -17.29 -0.90
N ARG A 200 -2.13 -17.28 -0.46
CA ARG A 200 -1.60 -16.27 0.46
C ARG A 200 -1.02 -15.09 -0.28
N ALA A 201 -1.29 -13.87 0.18
CA ALA A 201 -0.60 -12.69 -0.27
C ALA A 201 0.74 -12.56 0.45
N ILE A 202 1.78 -12.16 -0.30
CA ILE A 202 3.16 -12.12 0.19
C ILE A 202 3.78 -10.78 -0.21
N ALA A 203 4.36 -10.07 0.76
CA ALA A 203 5.16 -8.88 0.54
C ALA A 203 6.57 -9.06 1.11
N ALA A 204 7.56 -8.41 0.51
CA ALA A 204 8.94 -8.49 0.94
C ALA A 204 9.57 -7.11 1.01
N SER A 205 10.23 -6.81 2.12
CA SER A 205 10.89 -5.52 2.38
C SER A 205 12.39 -5.62 2.13
N THR A 206 12.94 -4.67 1.36
CA THR A 206 14.37 -4.65 1.07
C THR A 206 15.20 -4.10 2.24
N HIS A 207 16.43 -4.57 2.31
CA HIS A 207 17.43 -4.12 3.26
C HIS A 207 17.93 -2.69 2.90
N PRO A 208 18.33 -1.84 3.86
CA PRO A 208 18.96 -0.54 3.55
C PRO A 208 20.17 -0.61 2.62
N LEU A 209 20.95 -1.72 2.68
CA LEU A 209 22.09 -1.98 1.80
C LEU A 209 21.72 -2.74 0.51
N SER A 210 20.43 -2.87 0.19
CA SER A 210 19.98 -3.55 -1.02
C SER A 210 20.52 -2.94 -2.34
N PRO A 211 20.89 -1.65 -2.45
CA PRO A 211 21.52 -1.13 -3.66
C PRO A 211 22.82 -1.84 -4.07
N LEU A 212 23.45 -2.59 -3.16
CA LEU A 212 24.60 -3.45 -3.47
C LEU A 212 24.22 -4.75 -4.20
N VAL A 213 22.94 -4.98 -4.42
CA VAL A 213 22.42 -6.14 -5.18
C VAL A 213 22.00 -5.68 -6.57
N PRO A 214 22.77 -6.02 -7.61
CA PRO A 214 22.42 -5.67 -8.99
C PRO A 214 21.26 -6.54 -9.48
N THR A 215 20.37 -5.95 -10.28
CA THR A 215 19.26 -6.64 -10.95
C THR A 215 19.20 -6.24 -12.42
N SER A 216 18.36 -6.92 -13.21
CA SER A 216 18.09 -6.53 -14.59
C SER A 216 17.43 -5.14 -14.73
N ALA A 217 16.76 -4.66 -13.67
CA ALA A 217 16.12 -3.36 -13.62
C ALA A 217 16.97 -2.27 -12.92
N GLY A 218 18.26 -2.53 -12.70
CA GLY A 218 19.17 -1.68 -11.93
C GLY A 218 19.33 -2.14 -10.47
N PRO A 219 19.96 -1.36 -9.60
CA PRO A 219 20.10 -1.68 -8.17
C PRO A 219 18.75 -1.82 -7.48
N LEU A 220 18.65 -2.75 -6.52
CA LEU A 220 17.44 -2.84 -5.68
C LEU A 220 17.26 -1.56 -4.85
N PRO A 221 16.08 -0.93 -4.87
CA PRO A 221 15.84 0.26 -4.05
C PRO A 221 15.94 -0.08 -2.56
N PRO A 222 16.58 0.76 -1.73
CA PRO A 222 16.70 0.55 -0.29
C PRO A 222 15.38 0.83 0.42
N SER A 223 15.13 0.12 1.54
CA SER A 223 13.96 0.37 2.40
C SER A 223 12.65 0.44 1.62
N HIS A 224 12.49 -0.46 0.66
CA HIS A 224 11.35 -0.51 -0.25
C HIS A 224 10.61 -1.84 -0.13
N VAL A 225 9.33 -1.86 -0.51
CA VAL A 225 8.49 -3.06 -0.41
C VAL A 225 8.06 -3.52 -1.79
N PHE A 226 8.17 -4.82 -2.01
CA PHE A 226 7.74 -5.52 -3.22
C PHE A 226 6.61 -6.51 -2.91
N ALA A 227 5.73 -6.75 -3.87
CA ALA A 227 4.84 -7.91 -3.85
C ALA A 227 5.59 -9.14 -4.39
N VAL A 228 5.53 -10.26 -3.66
CA VAL A 228 6.06 -11.56 -4.11
C VAL A 228 4.93 -12.30 -4.82
N VAL A 229 5.06 -12.50 -6.13
CA VAL A 229 3.99 -13.03 -6.97
C VAL A 229 4.18 -14.49 -7.36
N GLY A 230 5.33 -15.07 -7.07
CA GLY A 230 5.62 -16.47 -7.32
C GLY A 230 7.07 -16.84 -7.11
N ALA A 231 7.39 -18.09 -7.39
CA ALA A 231 8.75 -18.59 -7.46
C ALA A 231 8.82 -19.82 -8.38
N ASP A 232 10.00 -20.10 -8.93
CA ASP A 232 10.29 -21.33 -9.67
C ASP A 232 11.13 -22.25 -8.79
N VAL A 233 10.57 -23.39 -8.41
CA VAL A 233 11.22 -24.37 -7.54
C VAL A 233 12.45 -24.99 -8.22
N ARG A 234 12.42 -25.19 -9.53
CA ARG A 234 13.48 -25.82 -10.29
C ARG A 234 14.75 -24.95 -10.36
N THR A 235 14.57 -23.66 -10.54
CA THR A 235 15.69 -22.69 -10.66
C THR A 235 16.00 -21.98 -9.34
N GLY A 236 15.10 -22.04 -8.37
CA GLY A 236 15.18 -21.29 -7.11
C GLY A 236 14.90 -19.79 -7.26
N HIS A 237 14.41 -19.35 -8.42
CA HIS A 237 14.12 -17.95 -8.69
C HIS A 237 12.84 -17.49 -7.96
N VAL A 238 12.87 -16.24 -7.47
CA VAL A 238 11.74 -15.56 -6.84
C VAL A 238 11.25 -14.46 -7.77
N HIS A 239 9.93 -14.40 -7.95
CA HIS A 239 9.26 -13.48 -8.83
C HIS A 239 8.62 -12.35 -8.02
N LEU A 240 8.98 -11.11 -8.33
CA LEU A 240 8.56 -9.92 -7.58
C LEU A 240 7.97 -8.87 -8.50
N ARG A 241 7.06 -8.05 -7.96
CA ARG A 241 6.59 -6.83 -8.61
C ARG A 241 6.89 -5.62 -7.75
N ASN A 242 7.48 -4.62 -8.38
CA ASN A 242 7.70 -3.31 -7.77
C ASN A 242 6.41 -2.49 -7.88
N PRO A 243 5.84 -1.96 -6.79
CA PRO A 243 4.63 -1.13 -6.87
C PRO A 243 4.82 0.15 -7.70
N VAL A 244 6.05 0.63 -7.88
CA VAL A 244 6.34 1.78 -8.77
C VAL A 244 6.16 1.40 -10.25
N ARG A 245 6.48 0.14 -10.61
CA ARG A 245 6.37 -0.42 -11.97
C ARG A 245 5.68 -1.78 -11.92
N PRO A 246 4.38 -1.85 -11.58
CA PRO A 246 3.71 -3.12 -11.28
C PRO A 246 3.53 -4.04 -12.51
N ALA A 247 3.63 -3.51 -13.72
CA ALA A 247 3.61 -4.31 -14.95
C ALA A 247 4.88 -5.15 -15.12
N GLU A 248 6.02 -4.67 -14.64
CA GLU A 248 7.31 -5.33 -14.78
C GLU A 248 7.46 -6.48 -13.76
N LEU A 249 7.99 -7.61 -14.21
CA LEU A 249 8.35 -8.74 -13.36
C LEU A 249 9.85 -8.71 -13.09
N LEU A 250 10.23 -8.56 -11.81
CA LEU A 250 11.60 -8.70 -11.36
C LEU A 250 11.82 -10.15 -10.94
N VAL A 251 12.82 -10.80 -11.53
CA VAL A 251 13.20 -12.17 -11.20
C VAL A 251 14.58 -12.17 -10.52
N LEU A 252 14.65 -12.72 -9.33
CA LEU A 252 15.88 -12.83 -8.56
C LEU A 252 16.20 -14.28 -8.24
N ASP A 253 17.47 -14.65 -8.35
CA ASP A 253 17.95 -15.91 -7.79
C ASP A 253 17.88 -15.88 -6.24
N ALA A 254 17.94 -17.06 -5.63
CA ALA A 254 17.84 -17.22 -4.18
C ALA A 254 18.94 -16.45 -3.40
N ARG A 255 20.15 -16.28 -3.98
CA ARG A 255 21.25 -15.56 -3.35
C ARG A 255 20.97 -14.06 -3.34
N ARG A 256 20.56 -13.49 -4.48
CA ARG A 256 20.19 -12.05 -4.57
C ARG A 256 19.00 -11.74 -3.69
N PHE A 257 17.99 -12.61 -3.67
CA PHE A 257 16.82 -12.45 -2.79
C PHE A 257 17.25 -12.40 -1.31
N ARG A 258 18.07 -13.37 -0.84
CA ARG A 258 18.55 -13.37 0.56
C ARG A 258 19.44 -12.16 0.91
N ARG A 259 20.21 -11.63 -0.03
CA ARG A 259 21.10 -10.49 0.19
C ARG A 259 20.37 -9.15 0.12
N GLY A 260 19.30 -9.08 -0.66
CA GLY A 260 18.57 -7.83 -0.92
C GLY A 260 17.43 -7.56 0.02
N PHE A 261 16.88 -8.60 0.69
CA PHE A 261 15.67 -8.47 1.49
C PHE A 261 15.93 -8.72 2.98
N LEU A 262 15.20 -7.95 3.80
CA LEU A 262 15.28 -7.98 5.25
C LEU A 262 14.18 -8.86 5.86
N SER A 263 12.97 -8.78 5.31
CA SER A 263 11.79 -9.50 5.84
C SER A 263 10.83 -9.89 4.72
N VAL A 264 10.04 -10.92 5.03
CA VAL A 264 8.90 -11.34 4.23
C VAL A 264 7.68 -11.42 5.13
N ASP A 265 6.60 -10.78 4.69
CA ASP A 265 5.30 -10.75 5.34
C ASP A 265 4.31 -11.59 4.55
N VAL A 266 3.66 -12.56 5.20
CA VAL A 266 2.75 -13.52 4.55
C VAL A 266 1.43 -13.60 5.31
N THR A 267 0.31 -13.56 4.57
CA THR A 267 -1.04 -13.66 5.12
C THR A 267 -1.45 -15.11 5.38
N GLY A 268 -2.59 -15.31 6.03
CA GLY A 268 -3.37 -16.54 5.89
C GLY A 268 -3.86 -16.73 4.44
N PRO A 269 -4.50 -17.89 4.12
CA PRO A 269 -5.19 -18.09 2.84
C PRO A 269 -6.30 -17.04 2.65
N LEU A 270 -6.37 -16.41 1.46
CA LEU A 270 -7.36 -15.36 1.16
C LEU A 270 -8.55 -15.85 0.30
N ARG A 271 -8.49 -17.09 -0.18
CA ARG A 271 -9.54 -17.72 -0.98
C ARG A 271 -10.60 -18.35 -0.11
#